data_d0ea97b40f547520acb00417f7338513
#
_entry.id   d0ea97b40f547520acb00417f7338513
#
_cell.length_a   1.000
_cell.length_b   1.000
_cell.length_c   1.000
_cell.angle_alpha   90.00
_cell.angle_beta   90.00
_cell.angle_gamma   90.00
#
_symmetry.space_group_name_H-M   'P 1'
#
loop_
_entity.id
_entity.type
_entity.pdbx_description
1 polymer ?
#
loop_
_entity_poly.entity_id
_entity_poly.type
_entity_poly.pdbx_seq_one_letter_code
_entity_poly.pdbx_strand_id
1 'polypeptide(L)'
;MSSTNDHMYPYVDGVGSLRMVDGVVRMDLVVITEIEGDQMKANRVSGLAMSLPAAIKLKDQLDAMVEDLKGKGVLQPGPKKQ
;
A
#
# COMPACT_ATOMS: atom_id res chain seq x y z
N MET A 1 5.30 -1.97 27.66
CA MET A 1 5.19 -2.03 27.07
C MET A 1 5.19 -1.75 26.21
N SER A 2 5.04 -1.56 26.05
CA SER A 2 5.06 -1.23 25.23
C SER A 2 5.59 -1.52 24.08
N SER A 3 6.47 -1.66 23.86
CA SER A 3 7.10 -2.15 22.78
C SER A 3 6.27 -3.03 21.97
N THR A 4 5.24 -3.45 22.45
CA THR A 4 4.37 -4.25 21.69
C THR A 4 3.89 -3.53 20.47
N ASN A 5 4.01 -2.25 20.44
CA ASN A 5 3.55 -1.49 19.28
C ASN A 5 4.29 -1.85 18.03
N ASP A 6 5.48 -2.37 18.15
CA ASP A 6 6.22 -2.76 16.97
C ASP A 6 5.49 -3.79 16.16
N HIS A 7 4.69 -4.60 16.83
CA HIS A 7 3.95 -5.63 16.14
C HIS A 7 2.77 -5.10 15.38
N MET A 8 2.45 -3.85 15.59
CA MET A 8 1.27 -3.27 14.99
C MET A 8 1.52 -2.76 13.59
N TYR A 9 2.73 -2.87 13.10
CA TYR A 9 3.03 -2.40 11.76
C TYR A 9 3.40 -3.56 10.86
N PRO A 10 2.40 -4.33 10.45
CA PRO A 10 2.69 -5.46 9.56
C PRO A 10 3.20 -4.96 8.23
N TYR A 11 4.08 -5.73 7.65
CA TYR A 11 4.60 -5.40 6.34
C TYR A 11 3.73 -6.03 5.26
N VAL A 12 3.41 -5.26 4.23
CA VAL A 12 2.74 -5.80 3.06
C VAL A 12 3.40 -5.21 1.83
N ASP A 13 3.32 -5.92 0.73
CA ASP A 13 3.91 -5.46 -0.51
C ASP A 13 2.99 -4.58 -1.32
N GLY A 14 1.70 -4.67 -1.08
CA GLY A 14 0.78 -3.86 -1.83
C GLY A 14 -0.67 -4.19 -1.56
N VAL A 15 -1.50 -3.61 -2.38
CA VAL A 15 -2.94 -3.82 -2.31
C VAL A 15 -3.36 -4.67 -3.50
N GLY A 16 -3.98 -5.79 -3.21
CA GLY A 16 -4.38 -6.69 -4.28
C GLY A 16 -5.72 -6.34 -4.89
N SER A 17 -6.68 -6.04 -4.06
CA SER A 17 -8.02 -5.73 -4.51
C SER A 17 -8.53 -4.52 -3.76
N LEU A 18 -9.23 -3.66 -4.47
CA LEU A 18 -9.73 -2.43 -3.88
C LEU A 18 -11.17 -2.28 -4.33
N ARG A 19 -12.08 -2.14 -3.40
CA ARG A 19 -13.49 -2.01 -3.74
C ARG A 19 -14.22 -1.19 -2.71
N MET A 20 -15.38 -0.74 -3.06
CA MET A 20 -16.20 0.03 -2.14
C MET A 20 -17.52 -0.69 -1.94
N VAL A 21 -17.89 -0.86 -0.69
CA VAL A 21 -19.14 -1.51 -0.33
C VAL A 21 -19.81 -0.65 0.72
N ASP A 22 -21.00 -0.16 0.40
CA ASP A 22 -21.79 0.65 1.33
C ASP A 22 -21.00 1.85 1.88
N GLY A 23 -20.26 2.51 0.99
CA GLY A 23 -19.52 3.70 1.41
C GLY A 23 -18.25 3.41 2.18
N VAL A 24 -17.88 2.16 2.29
CA VAL A 24 -16.66 1.76 2.97
C VAL A 24 -15.69 1.24 1.94
N VAL A 25 -14.49 1.78 1.94
CA VAL A 25 -13.44 1.34 1.03
C VAL A 25 -12.74 0.15 1.68
N ARG A 26 -12.69 -0.96 0.95
CA ARG A 26 -12.07 -2.18 1.43
C ARG A 26 -10.92 -2.54 0.53
N MET A 27 -9.82 -2.92 1.11
CA MET A 27 -8.67 -3.31 0.33
C MET A 27 -8.03 -4.56 0.92
N ASP A 28 -7.58 -5.43 0.05
CA ASP A 28 -6.88 -6.63 0.45
C ASP A 28 -5.39 -6.30 0.46
N LEU A 29 -4.75 -6.58 1.58
CA LEU A 29 -3.32 -6.34 1.71
C LEU A 29 -2.60 -7.64 1.39
N VAL A 30 -1.62 -7.55 0.51
CA VAL A 30 -0.99 -8.76 0.00
C VAL A 30 0.53 -8.72 0.16
N VAL A 31 1.10 -9.90 0.21
CA VAL A 31 2.54 -10.06 0.24
C VAL A 31 2.91 -10.89 -0.98
N ILE A 32 3.96 -10.48 -1.65
CA ILE A 32 4.44 -11.21 -2.81
C ILE A 32 5.23 -12.40 -2.33
N THR A 33 4.81 -13.60 -2.73
CA THR A 33 5.45 -14.80 -2.25
C THR A 33 6.36 -15.43 -3.28
N GLU A 34 6.19 -15.09 -4.56
CA GLU A 34 6.94 -15.75 -5.60
C GLU A 34 7.00 -14.87 -6.83
N ILE A 35 8.18 -14.82 -7.43
CA ILE A 35 8.32 -14.12 -8.70
C ILE A 35 9.00 -15.08 -9.67
N GLU A 36 8.37 -15.32 -10.79
CA GLU A 36 8.92 -16.18 -11.81
C GLU A 36 8.76 -15.50 -13.16
N GLY A 37 9.84 -15.00 -13.68
CA GLY A 37 9.78 -14.30 -14.95
C GLY A 37 8.86 -13.10 -14.83
N ASP A 38 7.82 -13.08 -15.64
CA ASP A 38 6.86 -12.01 -15.62
C ASP A 38 5.75 -12.23 -14.62
N GLN A 39 5.73 -13.38 -14.01
CA GLN A 39 4.63 -13.73 -13.14
C GLN A 39 4.95 -13.51 -11.69
N MET A 40 3.95 -13.09 -10.98
CA MET A 40 4.10 -12.76 -9.59
C MET A 40 2.95 -13.37 -8.85
N LYS A 41 3.25 -14.06 -7.77
CA LYS A 41 2.20 -14.61 -6.91
C LYS A 41 2.12 -13.79 -5.65
N ALA A 42 0.93 -13.43 -5.29
CA ALA A 42 0.70 -12.65 -4.10
C ALA A 42 -0.38 -13.30 -3.28
N ASN A 43 -0.18 -13.32 -1.99
CA ASN A 43 -1.16 -13.88 -1.06
C ASN A 43 -1.74 -12.79 -0.22
N ARG A 44 -3.06 -12.85 -0.03
CA ARG A 44 -3.72 -11.93 0.84
C ARG A 44 -3.40 -12.31 2.28
N VAL A 45 -2.89 -11.37 3.03
CA VAL A 45 -2.54 -11.65 4.43
C VAL A 45 -3.42 -10.89 5.39
N SER A 46 -4.09 -9.85 4.92
CA SER A 46 -4.92 -9.05 5.79
C SER A 46 -5.84 -8.19 4.95
N GLY A 47 -6.66 -7.40 5.61
CA GLY A 47 -7.53 -6.48 4.92
C GLY A 47 -7.62 -5.20 5.71
N LEU A 48 -8.02 -4.15 5.04
CA LEU A 48 -8.17 -2.85 5.67
C LEU A 48 -9.46 -2.23 5.16
N ALA A 49 -10.19 -1.62 6.04
CA ALA A 49 -11.43 -0.94 5.66
C ALA A 49 -11.42 0.45 6.26
N MET A 50 -11.90 1.40 5.50
CA MET A 50 -11.98 2.77 6.00
C MET A 50 -13.11 3.48 5.29
N SER A 51 -13.57 4.58 5.88
CA SER A 51 -14.61 5.37 5.26
C SER A 51 -14.09 6.01 3.99
N LEU A 52 -14.99 6.38 3.10
CA LEU A 52 -14.57 7.05 1.88
C LEU A 52 -13.81 8.35 2.16
N PRO A 53 -14.27 9.21 3.06
CA PRO A 53 -13.48 10.41 3.38
C PRO A 53 -12.08 10.08 3.87
N ALA A 54 -11.95 9.03 4.68
CA ALA A 54 -10.64 8.64 5.17
C ALA A 54 -9.74 8.17 4.03
N ALA A 55 -10.33 7.45 3.08
CA ALA A 55 -9.57 6.97 1.94
C ALA A 55 -9.07 8.11 1.08
N ILE A 56 -9.91 9.12 0.88
CA ILE A 56 -9.52 10.28 0.09
C ILE A 56 -8.39 11.03 0.79
N LYS A 57 -8.50 11.16 2.10
CA LYS A 57 -7.46 11.83 2.85
C LYS A 57 -6.14 11.07 2.77
N LEU A 58 -6.22 9.75 2.85
CA LEU A 58 -5.04 8.91 2.71
C LEU A 58 -4.38 9.12 1.36
N LYS A 59 -5.19 9.19 0.31
CA LYS A 59 -4.67 9.42 -1.02
C LYS A 59 -3.90 10.73 -1.07
N ASP A 60 -4.49 11.78 -0.52
CA ASP A 60 -3.84 13.09 -0.53
C ASP A 60 -2.54 13.07 0.25
N GLN A 61 -2.52 12.38 1.37
CA GLN A 61 -1.30 12.27 2.17
C GLN A 61 -0.22 11.50 1.43
N LEU A 62 -0.61 10.45 0.73
CA LEU A 62 0.36 9.67 -0.04
C LEU A 62 0.89 10.49 -1.21
N ASP A 63 0.02 11.24 -1.87
CA ASP A 63 0.44 12.08 -2.98
C ASP A 63 1.48 13.10 -2.50
N ALA A 64 1.23 13.71 -1.35
CA ALA A 64 2.14 14.70 -0.82
C ALA A 64 3.48 14.08 -0.47
N MET A 65 3.45 12.90 0.09
CA MET A 65 4.69 12.20 0.44
C MET A 65 5.49 11.84 -0.80
N VAL A 66 4.81 11.36 -1.84
CA VAL A 66 5.49 11.00 -3.08
C VAL A 66 6.12 12.22 -3.73
N GLU A 67 5.41 13.34 -3.72
CA GLU A 67 5.98 14.57 -4.28
C GLU A 67 7.20 15.03 -3.50
N ASP A 68 7.14 14.90 -2.21
CA ASP A 68 8.27 15.27 -1.36
C ASP A 68 9.48 14.39 -1.66
N LEU A 69 9.25 13.10 -1.82
CA LEU A 69 10.32 12.17 -2.13
C LEU A 69 10.94 12.44 -3.49
N LYS A 70 10.11 12.81 -4.45
CA LYS A 70 10.63 13.18 -5.76
C LYS A 70 11.52 14.40 -5.67
N GLY A 71 11.11 15.37 -4.90
CA GLY A 71 11.88 16.59 -4.74
C GLY A 71 13.23 16.35 -4.09
N LYS A 72 13.31 15.32 -3.28
CA LYS A 72 14.55 14.98 -2.60
C LYS A 72 15.43 14.02 -3.40
N GLY A 73 14.94 13.61 -4.56
CA GLY A 73 15.71 12.69 -5.37
C GLY A 73 15.70 11.26 -4.89
N VAL A 74 14.90 10.97 -3.91
CA VAL A 74 14.82 9.61 -3.37
C VAL A 74 14.10 8.70 -4.33
N LEU A 75 13.11 9.24 -5.02
CA LEU A 75 12.30 8.47 -5.94
C LEU A 75 12.74 8.73 -7.35
N GLN A 76 13.25 7.70 -8.02
CA GLN A 76 13.70 7.84 -9.39
C GLN A 76 12.54 7.60 -10.32
N PRO A 77 12.32 8.49 -11.25
CA PRO A 77 11.27 8.21 -12.22
C PRO A 77 11.76 7.11 -13.14
N GLY A 78 11.22 6.24 -13.24
CA GLY A 78 11.52 5.26 -14.01
C GLY A 78 12.41 4.56 -14.72
N PRO A 79 12.57 4.25 -15.04
CA PRO A 79 12.98 3.54 -15.41
C PRO A 79 12.96 2.61 -15.55
N LYS A 80 12.82 2.64 -15.50
CA LYS A 80 12.82 2.02 -15.55
C LYS A 80 12.45 1.44 -15.99
N LYS A 81 12.43 1.18 -16.24
CA LYS A 81 12.24 0.77 -16.69
C LYS A 81 12.00 0.49 -17.08
N GLN A 82 12.00 0.32 -17.16
CA GLN A 82 11.94 0.20 -17.63
C GLN A 82 11.76 -0.08 -17.96
#